data_95de1e1a112f13aecdec8624111f55aa
#
_entry.id   95de1e1a112f13aecdec8624111f55aa
#
_cell.length_a   1.000
_cell.length_b   1.000
_cell.length_c   1.000
_cell.angle_alpha   90.00
_cell.angle_beta   90.00
_cell.angle_gamma   90.00
#
_symmetry.space_group_name_H-M   'P 1'
#
loop_
_entity.id
_entity.type
_entity.pdbx_description
1 polymer ?
#
loop_
_entity_poly.entity_id
_entity_poly.type
_entity_poly.pdbx_seq_one_letter_code
_entity_poly.pdbx_strand_id
1 'polypeptide(L)'
;IYFDKATLVFQVTGDTVKARQILEKASGSKNFRLELMGGSNYSQTQLLAIQKELNKKIEESGYENIKRNVTGYGVGLRHIEIRLIVNTPEKQKEFREKIMDSPAFQFSGVTEPIINQKVGVNHINGIYIRPEYPVYSTAAEQVTFILNNYSGGTIECGERYYVTFEDEKGIWRELPMNTAFVSIAYVIQDKREREMRASLYPDVHPNKAGRYRYFYEVTINRKPVLMMAEFRLSDNE
;
A
#
# COMPACT_ATOMS: atom_id res chain seq x y z
N ILE A 1 -2.64 4.56 -26.39
CA ILE A 1 -2.32 4.06 -27.75
C ILE A 1 -2.03 2.57 -27.63
N TYR A 2 -2.58 1.75 -28.54
CA TYR A 2 -2.33 0.31 -28.58
C TYR A 2 -2.56 -0.24 -30.00
N PHE A 3 -2.16 -1.49 -30.23
CA PHE A 3 -2.45 -2.18 -31.50
C PHE A 3 -3.62 -3.16 -31.29
N ASP A 4 -4.58 -3.10 -32.22
CA ASP A 4 -5.64 -4.10 -32.37
C ASP A 4 -5.44 -4.78 -33.73
N LYS A 5 -5.00 -6.05 -33.69
CA LYS A 5 -4.63 -6.87 -34.87
C LYS A 5 -3.63 -6.12 -35.76
N ALA A 6 -3.23 -5.45 -36.25
CA ALA A 6 -2.32 -4.66 -37.09
C ALA A 6 -2.75 -3.19 -37.25
N THR A 7 -3.85 -2.78 -36.58
CA THR A 7 -4.32 -1.40 -36.67
C THR A 7 -3.90 -0.64 -35.43
N LEU A 8 -3.24 0.50 -35.62
CA LEU A 8 -2.91 1.41 -34.52
C LEU A 8 -4.17 2.12 -34.04
N VAL A 9 -4.46 2.04 -32.75
CA VAL A 9 -5.63 2.64 -32.12
C VAL A 9 -5.20 3.76 -31.18
N PHE A 10 -5.74 4.96 -31.41
CA PHE A 10 -5.59 6.10 -30.51
C PHE A 10 -6.86 6.29 -29.70
N GLN A 11 -6.72 6.25 -28.40
CA GLN A 11 -7.80 6.62 -27.49
C GLN A 11 -7.79 8.13 -27.27
N VAL A 12 -8.93 8.78 -27.48
CA VAL A 12 -9.10 10.23 -27.36
C VAL A 12 -10.23 10.57 -26.38
N THR A 13 -10.08 11.66 -25.65
CA THR A 13 -11.05 12.09 -24.61
C THR A 13 -11.99 13.21 -25.07
N GLY A 14 -11.89 13.64 -26.30
CA GLY A 14 -12.64 14.77 -26.83
C GLY A 14 -13.12 14.57 -28.27
N ASP A 15 -13.21 15.65 -29.03
CA ASP A 15 -13.67 15.65 -30.42
C ASP A 15 -12.80 14.75 -31.31
N THR A 16 -13.36 13.64 -31.75
CA THR A 16 -12.68 12.64 -32.57
C THR A 16 -12.36 13.17 -33.98
N VAL A 17 -13.16 14.13 -34.50
CA VAL A 17 -12.92 14.73 -35.81
C VAL A 17 -11.67 15.61 -35.77
N LYS A 18 -11.59 16.47 -34.76
CA LYS A 18 -10.43 17.33 -34.54
C LYS A 18 -9.18 16.51 -34.22
N ALA A 19 -9.31 15.47 -33.39
CA ALA A 19 -8.20 14.56 -33.06
C ALA A 19 -7.69 13.85 -34.33
N ARG A 20 -8.58 13.39 -35.22
CA ARG A 20 -8.21 12.77 -36.50
C ARG A 20 -7.38 13.72 -37.35
N GLN A 21 -7.85 14.95 -37.54
CA GLN A 21 -7.11 15.95 -38.35
C GLN A 21 -5.70 16.21 -37.82
N ILE A 22 -5.56 16.34 -36.51
CA ILE A 22 -4.25 16.54 -35.85
C ILE A 22 -3.34 15.35 -36.07
N LEU A 23 -3.86 14.13 -35.84
CA LEU A 23 -3.06 12.90 -35.98
C LEU A 23 -2.70 12.59 -37.41
N GLU A 24 -3.58 12.81 -38.39
CA GLU A 24 -3.27 12.68 -39.81
C GLU A 24 -2.17 13.65 -40.25
N LYS A 25 -2.24 14.89 -39.76
CA LYS A 25 -1.22 15.91 -40.05
C LYS A 25 0.14 15.55 -39.41
N ALA A 26 0.12 15.06 -38.19
CA ALA A 26 1.33 14.74 -37.43
C ALA A 26 2.02 13.45 -37.93
N SER A 27 1.25 12.42 -38.29
CA SER A 27 1.76 11.11 -38.71
C SER A 27 1.97 10.97 -40.21
N GLY A 28 1.36 11.83 -41.02
CA GLY A 28 1.30 11.67 -42.47
C GLY A 28 0.49 10.46 -42.94
N SER A 29 -0.24 9.81 -42.05
CA SER A 29 -0.97 8.57 -42.32
C SER A 29 -2.44 8.68 -41.87
N LYS A 30 -3.31 7.99 -42.62
CA LYS A 30 -4.71 7.81 -42.29
C LYS A 30 -5.01 6.41 -41.75
N ASN A 31 -4.01 5.54 -41.67
CA ASN A 31 -4.16 4.13 -41.33
C ASN A 31 -4.12 3.92 -39.79
N PHE A 32 -5.10 4.49 -39.11
CA PHE A 32 -5.31 4.29 -37.68
C PHE A 32 -6.80 4.40 -37.34
N ARG A 33 -7.17 3.84 -36.21
CA ARG A 33 -8.53 3.95 -35.59
C ARG A 33 -8.50 4.90 -34.42
N LEU A 34 -9.57 5.68 -34.27
CA LEU A 34 -9.83 6.48 -33.08
C LEU A 34 -10.92 5.82 -32.26
N GLU A 35 -10.70 5.74 -30.96
CA GLU A 35 -11.69 5.33 -29.99
C GLU A 35 -11.90 6.46 -28.98
N LEU A 36 -13.19 6.84 -28.81
CA LEU A 36 -13.54 7.78 -27.76
C LEU A 36 -13.43 7.07 -26.38
N MET A 37 -12.57 7.58 -25.53
CA MET A 37 -12.53 7.14 -24.13
C MET A 37 -13.76 7.71 -23.41
N GLY A 38 -14.80 6.86 -23.26
CA GLY A 38 -15.95 7.20 -22.43
C GLY A 38 -15.54 7.35 -20.94
N GLY A 39 -16.14 8.31 -20.25
CA GLY A 39 -16.02 8.45 -18.78
C GLY A 39 -14.79 9.18 -18.25
N SER A 40 -13.95 9.79 -19.10
CA SER A 40 -12.92 10.73 -18.65
C SER A 40 -13.23 12.13 -19.16
N ASN A 41 -13.21 13.09 -18.23
CA ASN A 41 -13.31 14.52 -18.56
C ASN A 41 -11.94 15.18 -18.78
N TYR A 42 -10.85 14.40 -18.66
CA TYR A 42 -9.48 14.91 -18.67
C TYR A 42 -8.61 14.23 -19.74
N SER A 43 -7.84 15.03 -20.44
CA SER A 43 -6.74 14.54 -21.29
C SER A 43 -5.54 14.13 -20.41
N GLN A 44 -4.64 13.32 -20.94
CA GLN A 44 -3.40 12.93 -20.24
C GLN A 44 -2.56 14.15 -19.84
N THR A 45 -2.48 15.16 -20.69
CA THR A 45 -1.76 16.42 -20.40
C THR A 45 -2.37 17.16 -19.20
N GLN A 46 -3.70 17.20 -19.11
CA GLN A 46 -4.39 17.81 -17.96
C GLN A 46 -4.15 17.02 -16.67
N LEU A 47 -4.21 15.69 -16.73
CA LEU A 47 -3.93 14.85 -15.56
C LEU A 47 -2.48 15.02 -15.07
N LEU A 48 -1.51 15.10 -15.98
CA LEU A 48 -0.11 15.38 -15.63
C LEU A 48 0.08 16.77 -15.00
N ALA A 49 -0.64 17.77 -15.48
CA ALA A 49 -0.61 19.11 -14.88
C ALA A 49 -1.18 19.11 -13.45
N ILE A 50 -2.32 18.42 -13.24
CA ILE A 50 -2.92 18.25 -11.91
C ILE A 50 -1.98 17.47 -10.98
N GLN A 51 -1.34 16.40 -11.47
CA GLN A 51 -0.37 15.65 -10.68
C GLN A 51 0.82 16.52 -10.26
N LYS A 52 1.34 17.36 -11.16
CA LYS A 52 2.44 18.28 -10.84
C LYS A 52 2.04 19.26 -9.73
N GLU A 53 0.82 19.78 -9.77
CA GLU A 53 0.30 20.63 -8.72
C GLU A 53 0.13 19.87 -7.40
N LEU A 54 -0.40 18.64 -7.45
CA LEU A 54 -0.55 17.78 -6.29
C LEU A 54 0.79 17.50 -5.62
N ASN A 55 1.85 17.18 -6.39
CA ASN A 55 3.20 16.98 -5.87
C ASN A 55 3.64 18.18 -5.02
N LYS A 56 3.51 19.39 -5.61
CA LYS A 56 3.87 20.63 -4.93
C LYS A 56 3.07 20.83 -3.63
N LYS A 57 1.74 20.60 -3.68
CA LYS A 57 0.86 20.76 -2.52
C LYS A 57 1.18 19.78 -1.39
N ILE A 58 1.50 18.53 -1.72
CA ILE A 58 1.92 17.52 -0.73
C ILE A 58 3.27 17.92 -0.10
N GLU A 59 4.26 18.31 -0.91
CA GLU A 59 5.58 18.73 -0.42
C GLU A 59 5.50 19.94 0.51
N GLU A 60 4.71 20.95 0.15
CA GLU A 60 4.56 22.21 0.91
C GLU A 60 3.61 22.08 2.12
N SER A 61 2.82 21.00 2.20
CA SER A 61 1.85 20.83 3.27
C SER A 61 2.52 20.48 4.60
N GLY A 62 2.05 21.08 5.70
CA GLY A 62 2.46 20.75 7.07
C GLY A 62 1.65 19.61 7.71
N TYR A 63 0.81 18.90 6.94
CA TYR A 63 -0.12 17.89 7.46
C TYR A 63 0.51 16.49 7.40
N GLU A 64 1.44 16.18 8.31
CA GLU A 64 2.20 14.92 8.30
C GLU A 64 1.30 13.67 8.45
N ASN A 65 0.25 13.73 9.27
CA ASN A 65 -0.71 12.64 9.41
C ASN A 65 -1.42 12.30 8.08
N ILE A 66 -1.74 13.33 7.26
CA ILE A 66 -2.35 13.11 5.94
C ILE A 66 -1.31 12.53 4.98
N LYS A 67 -0.09 13.04 4.97
CA LYS A 67 1.01 12.50 4.16
C LYS A 67 1.28 11.03 4.49
N ARG A 68 1.32 10.67 5.77
CA ARG A 68 1.51 9.28 6.22
C ARG A 68 0.37 8.36 5.82
N ASN A 69 -0.84 8.89 5.66
CA ASN A 69 -1.98 8.12 5.14
C ASN A 69 -1.86 7.85 3.63
N VAL A 70 -1.07 8.64 2.87
CA VAL A 70 -0.88 8.46 1.43
C VAL A 70 0.25 7.47 1.18
N THR A 71 -0.08 6.30 0.62
CA THR A 71 0.92 5.28 0.25
C THR A 71 1.46 5.45 -1.16
N GLY A 72 0.79 6.26 -1.97
CA GLY A 72 1.20 6.58 -3.32
C GLY A 72 0.09 7.23 -4.12
N TYR A 73 0.46 7.90 -5.20
CA TYR A 73 -0.48 8.47 -6.16
C TYR A 73 0.14 8.51 -7.54
N GLY A 74 -0.71 8.52 -8.56
CA GLY A 74 -0.24 8.54 -9.95
C GLY A 74 -1.33 8.77 -10.96
N VAL A 75 -0.92 9.15 -12.16
CA VAL A 75 -1.82 9.34 -13.30
C VAL A 75 -2.23 7.98 -13.86
N GLY A 76 -3.51 7.68 -13.78
CA GLY A 76 -4.14 6.59 -14.49
C GLY A 76 -4.58 6.99 -15.90
N LEU A 77 -5.40 6.17 -16.52
CA LEU A 77 -5.92 6.46 -17.87
C LEU A 77 -6.94 7.60 -17.87
N ARG A 78 -7.71 7.76 -16.79
CA ARG A 78 -8.89 8.65 -16.74
C ARG A 78 -8.93 9.57 -15.53
N HIS A 79 -8.09 9.32 -14.53
CA HIS A 79 -8.09 9.99 -13.23
C HIS A 79 -6.68 9.95 -12.64
N ILE A 80 -6.51 10.64 -11.53
CA ILE A 80 -5.35 10.48 -10.66
C ILE A 80 -5.78 9.57 -9.53
N GLU A 81 -5.15 8.40 -9.44
CA GLU A 81 -5.34 7.49 -8.32
C GLU A 81 -4.56 7.99 -7.11
N ILE A 82 -5.22 8.07 -5.95
CA ILE A 82 -4.61 8.37 -4.66
C ILE A 82 -4.86 7.17 -3.76
N ARG A 83 -3.79 6.51 -3.34
CA ARG A 83 -3.86 5.34 -2.46
C ARG A 83 -3.62 5.75 -1.02
N LEU A 84 -4.60 5.42 -0.17
CA LEU A 84 -4.57 5.72 1.25
C LEU A 84 -4.43 4.42 2.07
N ILE A 85 -3.82 4.50 3.23
CA ILE A 85 -3.86 3.42 4.24
C ILE A 85 -5.30 3.24 4.71
N VAL A 86 -5.93 4.34 5.16
CA VAL A 86 -7.34 4.40 5.57
C VAL A 86 -8.09 5.29 4.60
N ASN A 87 -9.07 4.71 3.88
CA ASN A 87 -9.81 5.35 2.80
C ASN A 87 -11.29 5.55 3.17
N THR A 88 -11.56 6.13 4.33
CA THR A 88 -12.93 6.50 4.71
C THR A 88 -13.36 7.83 4.06
N PRO A 89 -14.67 8.12 3.97
CA PRO A 89 -15.18 9.41 3.49
C PRO A 89 -14.57 10.61 4.22
N GLU A 90 -14.33 10.48 5.53
CA GLU A 90 -13.72 11.52 6.37
C GLU A 90 -12.26 11.77 5.96
N LYS A 91 -11.48 10.70 5.73
CA LYS A 91 -10.08 10.81 5.29
C LYS A 91 -9.96 11.36 3.88
N GLN A 92 -10.86 11.01 2.96
CA GLN A 92 -10.93 11.63 1.64
C GLN A 92 -11.28 13.12 1.74
N LYS A 93 -12.25 13.48 2.59
CA LYS A 93 -12.62 14.88 2.83
C LYS A 93 -11.45 15.66 3.42
N GLU A 94 -10.79 15.12 4.44
CA GLU A 94 -9.59 15.72 5.06
C GLU A 94 -8.50 15.99 4.02
N PHE A 95 -8.21 15.01 3.15
CA PHE A 95 -7.23 15.19 2.06
C PHE A 95 -7.64 16.31 1.10
N ARG A 96 -8.91 16.34 0.66
CA ARG A 96 -9.41 17.36 -0.26
C ARG A 96 -9.34 18.76 0.31
N GLU A 97 -9.71 18.93 1.58
CA GLU A 97 -9.71 20.23 2.26
C GLU A 97 -8.31 20.75 2.60
N LYS A 98 -7.39 19.86 2.94
CA LYS A 98 -6.08 20.24 3.50
C LYS A 98 -4.93 20.16 2.49
N ILE A 99 -5.01 19.27 1.52
CA ILE A 99 -3.98 19.09 0.50
C ILE A 99 -4.44 19.71 -0.82
N MET A 100 -5.41 19.10 -1.46
CA MET A 100 -5.92 19.57 -2.75
C MET A 100 -7.25 18.90 -3.07
N ASP A 101 -8.22 19.69 -3.58
CA ASP A 101 -9.43 19.14 -4.17
C ASP A 101 -9.35 19.13 -5.69
N SER A 102 -9.76 18.03 -6.28
CA SER A 102 -9.93 17.90 -7.74
C SER A 102 -10.94 16.80 -8.07
N PRO A 103 -11.87 17.05 -9.00
CA PRO A 103 -12.76 16.00 -9.49
C PRO A 103 -12.03 14.91 -10.29
N ALA A 104 -10.75 15.12 -10.64
CA ALA A 104 -9.91 14.11 -11.26
C ALA A 104 -9.43 13.03 -10.27
N PHE A 105 -9.59 13.20 -8.95
CA PHE A 105 -9.10 12.25 -7.94
C PHE A 105 -10.03 11.07 -7.75
N GLN A 106 -9.44 9.89 -7.78
CA GLN A 106 -10.05 8.64 -7.36
C GLN A 106 -9.24 8.07 -6.19
N PHE A 107 -9.92 7.81 -5.07
CA PHE A 107 -9.28 7.28 -3.89
C PHE A 107 -9.46 5.76 -3.81
N SER A 108 -8.40 5.08 -3.37
CA SER A 108 -8.40 3.66 -3.04
C SER A 108 -7.72 3.42 -1.70
N GLY A 109 -7.97 2.26 -1.09
CA GLY A 109 -7.40 1.89 0.21
C GLY A 109 -8.43 1.19 1.09
N VAL A 110 -8.06 0.97 2.36
CA VAL A 110 -8.89 0.23 3.31
C VAL A 110 -10.02 1.12 3.85
N THR A 111 -11.26 0.77 3.56
CA THR A 111 -12.46 1.45 4.11
C THR A 111 -12.84 0.90 5.48
N GLU A 112 -12.71 -0.43 5.66
CA GLU A 112 -12.94 -1.14 6.91
C GLU A 112 -11.90 -2.25 7.07
N PRO A 113 -11.36 -2.48 8.30
CA PRO A 113 -10.43 -3.56 8.54
C PRO A 113 -11.04 -4.93 8.20
N ILE A 114 -10.40 -5.67 7.31
CA ILE A 114 -10.88 -6.98 6.84
C ILE A 114 -10.65 -8.07 7.90
N ILE A 115 -11.57 -9.03 7.97
CA ILE A 115 -11.43 -10.19 8.85
C ILE A 115 -10.30 -11.08 8.35
N ASN A 116 -9.35 -11.39 9.23
CA ASN A 116 -8.27 -12.31 8.97
C ASN A 116 -8.03 -13.22 10.18
N GLN A 117 -8.56 -14.43 10.11
CA GLN A 117 -8.46 -15.45 11.16
C GLN A 117 -7.27 -16.39 10.99
N LYS A 118 -6.31 -16.05 10.11
CA LYS A 118 -5.13 -16.87 9.91
C LYS A 118 -4.35 -17.04 11.21
N VAL A 119 -3.75 -18.20 11.36
CA VAL A 119 -2.83 -18.54 12.43
C VAL A 119 -1.50 -18.95 11.81
N GLY A 120 -0.42 -18.42 12.32
CA GLY A 120 0.93 -18.83 11.97
C GLY A 120 1.57 -19.64 13.08
N VAL A 121 2.81 -20.04 12.88
CA VAL A 121 3.62 -20.68 13.91
C VAL A 121 4.62 -19.71 14.49
N ASN A 122 4.84 -19.75 15.78
CA ASN A 122 5.85 -18.91 16.41
C ASN A 122 7.22 -19.61 16.51
N HIS A 123 7.22 -20.93 16.42
CA HIS A 123 8.42 -21.76 16.45
C HIS A 123 8.28 -22.98 15.54
N ILE A 124 9.30 -23.25 14.73
CA ILE A 124 9.40 -24.45 13.89
C ILE A 124 10.88 -24.79 13.63
N ASN A 125 11.29 -26.04 13.89
CA ASN A 125 12.62 -26.56 13.54
C ASN A 125 13.79 -25.64 13.97
N GLY A 126 13.77 -25.08 15.18
CA GLY A 126 14.80 -24.17 15.67
C GLY A 126 14.71 -22.73 15.13
N ILE A 127 13.69 -22.42 14.36
CA ILE A 127 13.40 -21.07 13.90
C ILE A 127 12.27 -20.52 14.75
N TYR A 128 12.42 -19.35 15.33
CA TYR A 128 11.36 -18.71 16.13
C TYR A 128 11.34 -17.20 15.96
N ILE A 129 10.14 -16.64 16.13
CA ILE A 129 9.89 -15.22 16.06
C ILE A 129 9.27 -14.72 17.37
N ARG A 130 9.74 -13.58 17.85
CA ARG A 130 9.20 -12.94 19.05
C ARG A 130 9.19 -11.43 18.92
N PRO A 131 8.31 -10.71 19.62
CA PRO A 131 8.46 -9.27 19.78
C PRO A 131 9.70 -8.99 20.65
N GLU A 132 10.30 -7.81 20.47
CA GLU A 132 11.38 -7.32 21.33
C GLU A 132 10.83 -7.12 22.77
N TYR A 133 9.67 -6.48 22.90
CA TYR A 133 8.93 -6.33 24.15
C TYR A 133 7.54 -6.96 24.00
N PRO A 134 6.99 -7.58 25.04
CA PRO A 134 5.67 -8.20 24.99
C PRO A 134 4.53 -7.18 24.95
N VAL A 135 4.77 -5.94 25.40
CA VAL A 135 3.80 -4.85 25.47
C VAL A 135 4.45 -3.56 24.94
N TYR A 136 3.69 -2.81 24.16
CA TYR A 136 4.05 -1.49 23.65
C TYR A 136 2.93 -0.50 23.92
N SER A 137 3.21 0.80 23.83
CA SER A 137 2.20 1.85 23.91
C SER A 137 1.27 1.83 22.67
N THR A 138 -0.01 2.17 22.83
CA THR A 138 -0.94 2.41 21.72
C THR A 138 -0.47 3.55 20.81
N ALA A 139 0.36 4.47 21.31
CA ALA A 139 0.99 5.54 20.56
C ALA A 139 2.28 5.12 19.82
N ALA A 140 2.73 3.86 19.97
CA ALA A 140 3.95 3.41 19.30
C ALA A 140 3.81 3.48 17.77
N GLU A 141 4.75 4.14 17.13
CA GLU A 141 4.81 4.21 15.66
C GLU A 141 5.26 2.90 15.05
N GLN A 142 6.15 2.18 15.74
CA GLN A 142 6.74 0.93 15.30
C GLN A 142 6.88 -0.06 16.44
N VAL A 143 6.81 -1.35 16.09
CA VAL A 143 7.07 -2.49 16.96
C VAL A 143 8.16 -3.33 16.33
N THR A 144 9.14 -3.74 17.16
CA THR A 144 10.28 -4.54 16.72
C THR A 144 10.03 -6.02 17.01
N PHE A 145 10.39 -6.87 16.04
CA PHE A 145 10.37 -8.33 16.14
C PHE A 145 11.75 -8.90 15.85
N ILE A 146 12.08 -10.00 16.49
CA ILE A 146 13.36 -10.70 16.32
C ILE A 146 13.06 -12.10 15.79
N LEU A 147 13.55 -12.39 14.59
CA LEU A 147 13.53 -13.70 13.95
C LEU A 147 14.88 -14.37 14.21
N ASN A 148 14.87 -15.52 14.85
CA ASN A 148 16.05 -16.28 15.18
C ASN A 148 16.11 -17.57 14.35
N ASN A 149 17.28 -17.89 13.82
CA ASN A 149 17.52 -19.12 13.09
C ASN A 149 18.56 -19.99 13.79
N TYR A 150 18.13 -21.09 14.39
CA TYR A 150 18.95 -22.15 14.97
C TYR A 150 18.62 -23.51 14.34
N SER A 151 18.25 -23.51 13.06
CA SER A 151 17.80 -24.72 12.34
C SER A 151 18.93 -25.62 11.84
N GLY A 152 20.18 -25.19 11.97
CA GLY A 152 21.32 -25.88 11.36
C GLY A 152 21.49 -25.58 9.85
N GLY A 153 20.64 -24.73 9.26
CA GLY A 153 20.66 -24.35 7.85
C GLY A 153 20.37 -22.88 7.62
N THR A 154 20.20 -22.50 6.37
CA THR A 154 19.81 -21.14 5.99
C THR A 154 18.30 -21.03 5.80
N ILE A 155 17.74 -19.86 6.08
CA ILE A 155 16.37 -19.49 5.76
C ILE A 155 16.35 -18.23 4.92
N GLU A 156 15.32 -18.06 4.09
CA GLU A 156 15.13 -16.88 3.28
C GLU A 156 13.87 -16.15 3.74
N CYS A 157 13.85 -14.80 3.62
CA CYS A 157 12.71 -13.97 3.93
C CYS A 157 12.76 -12.67 3.12
N GLY A 158 11.63 -11.96 3.03
CA GLY A 158 11.53 -10.67 2.34
C GLY A 158 11.28 -9.51 3.31
N GLU A 159 10.64 -8.45 2.83
CA GLU A 159 10.19 -7.31 3.65
C GLU A 159 8.70 -7.38 4.01
N ARG A 160 7.92 -8.23 3.32
CA ARG A 160 6.48 -8.26 3.46
C ARG A 160 6.04 -8.83 4.80
N TYR A 161 5.21 -8.09 5.50
CA TYR A 161 4.53 -8.50 6.72
C TYR A 161 3.11 -7.98 6.74
N TYR A 162 2.31 -8.41 7.69
CA TYR A 162 1.06 -7.77 8.07
C TYR A 162 0.80 -7.95 9.57
N VAL A 163 -0.04 -7.08 10.09
CA VAL A 163 -0.44 -7.09 11.50
C VAL A 163 -1.95 -7.30 11.57
N THR A 164 -2.41 -8.09 12.55
CA THR A 164 -3.83 -8.17 12.89
C THR A 164 -4.04 -7.75 14.34
N PHE A 165 -5.23 -7.26 14.64
CA PHE A 165 -5.68 -6.94 15.99
C PHE A 165 -6.97 -7.70 16.31
N GLU A 166 -7.18 -8.02 17.57
CA GLU A 166 -8.39 -8.63 18.06
C GLU A 166 -9.40 -7.52 18.39
N ASP A 167 -10.57 -7.56 17.75
CA ASP A 167 -11.63 -6.58 18.01
C ASP A 167 -12.39 -6.92 19.31
N GLU A 168 -13.31 -6.06 19.72
CA GLU A 168 -14.11 -6.21 20.94
C GLU A 168 -15.00 -7.47 20.98
N LYS A 169 -15.18 -8.12 19.81
CA LYS A 169 -15.94 -9.38 19.66
C LYS A 169 -15.02 -10.60 19.61
N GLY A 170 -13.70 -10.42 19.78
CA GLY A 170 -12.71 -11.49 19.67
C GLY A 170 -12.41 -11.89 18.22
N ILE A 171 -12.78 -11.06 17.23
CA ILE A 171 -12.53 -11.32 15.83
C ILE A 171 -11.22 -10.65 15.43
N TRP A 172 -10.33 -11.41 14.79
CA TRP A 172 -9.06 -10.89 14.26
C TRP A 172 -9.28 -10.15 12.94
N ARG A 173 -8.79 -8.92 12.87
CA ARG A 173 -8.87 -8.05 11.70
C ARG A 173 -7.51 -7.53 11.30
N GLU A 174 -7.28 -7.33 10.00
CA GLU A 174 -6.04 -6.72 9.52
C GLU A 174 -5.97 -5.26 9.94
N LEU A 175 -4.82 -4.88 10.49
CA LEU A 175 -4.51 -3.47 10.75
C LEU A 175 -4.28 -2.76 9.41
N PRO A 176 -4.98 -1.65 9.12
CA PRO A 176 -4.69 -0.86 7.94
C PRO A 176 -3.25 -0.37 7.92
N MET A 177 -2.52 -0.65 6.85
CA MET A 177 -1.10 -0.33 6.76
C MET A 177 -0.64 -0.15 5.31
N ASN A 178 0.53 0.42 5.12
CA ASN A 178 1.16 0.45 3.81
C ASN A 178 1.58 -0.97 3.39
N THR A 179 1.07 -1.44 2.25
CA THR A 179 1.35 -2.76 1.69
C THR A 179 2.34 -2.72 0.53
N ALA A 180 2.92 -1.55 0.23
CA ALA A 180 3.96 -1.40 -0.78
C ALA A 180 5.32 -1.75 -0.16
N PHE A 181 5.81 -2.95 -0.43
CA PHE A 181 7.11 -3.42 0.02
C PHE A 181 8.09 -3.52 -1.14
N VAL A 182 9.36 -3.25 -0.87
CA VAL A 182 10.43 -3.51 -1.82
C VAL A 182 10.65 -5.02 -1.98
N SER A 183 10.95 -5.45 -3.21
CA SER A 183 11.19 -6.86 -3.51
C SER A 183 12.66 -7.19 -3.23
N ILE A 184 12.98 -7.43 -1.96
CA ILE A 184 14.30 -7.83 -1.49
C ILE A 184 14.19 -9.19 -0.81
N ALA A 185 15.18 -10.05 -1.04
CA ALA A 185 15.34 -11.32 -0.33
C ALA A 185 16.56 -11.24 0.60
N TYR A 186 16.38 -11.72 1.82
CA TYR A 186 17.42 -11.85 2.82
C TYR A 186 17.67 -13.32 3.11
N VAL A 187 18.94 -13.67 3.32
CA VAL A 187 19.36 -15.00 3.75
C VAL A 187 19.86 -14.90 5.19
N ILE A 188 19.23 -15.63 6.10
CA ILE A 188 19.64 -15.70 7.51
C ILE A 188 20.32 -17.04 7.74
N GLN A 189 21.60 -17.00 8.08
CA GLN A 189 22.40 -18.18 8.35
C GLN A 189 22.04 -18.80 9.72
N ASP A 190 22.44 -20.04 9.94
CA ASP A 190 22.31 -20.67 11.24
C ASP A 190 22.99 -19.86 12.35
N LYS A 191 22.39 -19.86 13.53
CA LYS A 191 22.82 -19.11 14.72
C LYS A 191 22.88 -17.58 14.50
N ARG A 192 22.05 -17.08 13.59
CA ARG A 192 21.89 -15.63 13.35
C ARG A 192 20.46 -15.22 13.63
N GLU A 193 20.33 -13.94 13.92
CA GLU A 193 19.03 -13.28 14.10
C GLU A 193 18.86 -12.12 13.12
N ARG A 194 17.62 -11.74 12.88
CA ARG A 194 17.24 -10.58 12.11
C ARG A 194 16.18 -9.79 12.86
N GLU A 195 16.47 -8.53 13.03
CA GLU A 195 15.50 -7.55 13.50
C GLU A 195 14.56 -7.13 12.35
N MET A 196 13.27 -7.04 12.64
CA MET A 196 12.22 -6.60 11.73
C MET A 196 11.33 -5.58 12.42
N ARG A 197 10.84 -4.60 11.68
CA ARG A 197 9.99 -3.54 12.23
C ARG A 197 8.64 -3.51 11.53
N ALA A 198 7.59 -3.41 12.31
CA ALA A 198 6.22 -3.19 11.84
C ALA A 198 5.75 -1.80 12.20
N SER A 199 5.32 -1.03 11.21
CA SER A 199 4.71 0.29 11.43
C SER A 199 3.24 0.12 11.82
N LEU A 200 2.77 0.87 12.81
CA LEU A 200 1.42 0.81 13.35
C LEU A 200 0.54 2.03 13.01
N TYR A 201 1.11 3.10 12.48
CA TYR A 201 0.42 4.31 11.99
C TYR A 201 -0.56 4.96 12.97
N PRO A 202 -0.20 5.24 14.24
CA PRO A 202 -1.12 5.77 15.25
C PRO A 202 -1.69 7.16 14.91
N ASP A 203 -0.99 7.92 14.09
CA ASP A 203 -1.40 9.23 13.58
C ASP A 203 -2.38 9.16 12.37
N VAL A 204 -2.49 8.00 11.73
CA VAL A 204 -3.43 7.75 10.63
C VAL A 204 -4.74 7.17 11.14
N HIS A 205 -4.65 6.22 12.06
CA HIS A 205 -5.77 5.60 12.76
C HIS A 205 -5.41 5.30 14.21
N PRO A 206 -6.36 5.42 15.16
CA PRO A 206 -6.08 5.12 16.55
C PRO A 206 -5.87 3.61 16.73
N ASN A 207 -4.75 3.24 17.35
CA ASN A 207 -4.54 1.88 17.83
C ASN A 207 -5.24 1.72 19.17
N LYS A 208 -5.89 0.58 19.37
CA LYS A 208 -6.58 0.26 20.63
C LYS A 208 -5.70 -0.61 21.54
N ALA A 209 -5.81 -0.43 22.84
CA ALA A 209 -5.24 -1.38 23.79
C ALA A 209 -5.84 -2.78 23.56
N GLY A 210 -4.99 -3.82 23.53
CA GLY A 210 -5.46 -5.17 23.24
C GLY A 210 -4.39 -6.09 22.68
N ARG A 211 -4.83 -7.19 22.08
CA ARG A 211 -3.96 -8.22 21.50
C ARG A 211 -3.76 -7.99 20.01
N TYR A 212 -2.52 -8.20 19.58
CA TYR A 212 -2.07 -8.05 18.19
C TYR A 212 -1.26 -9.26 17.77
N ARG A 213 -1.24 -9.55 16.46
CA ARG A 213 -0.41 -10.58 15.84
C ARG A 213 0.36 -9.98 14.69
N TYR A 214 1.65 -10.22 14.70
CA TYR A 214 2.53 -9.94 13.58
C TYR A 214 2.74 -11.20 12.77
N PHE A 215 2.59 -11.12 11.47
CA PHE A 215 2.78 -12.23 10.53
C PHE A 215 3.89 -11.94 9.57
N TYR A 216 4.74 -12.94 9.39
CA TYR A 216 5.90 -12.85 8.54
C TYR A 216 6.18 -14.17 7.84
N GLU A 217 6.41 -14.14 6.52
CA GLU A 217 6.71 -15.35 5.76
C GLU A 217 8.20 -15.59 5.67
N VAL A 218 8.62 -16.82 6.00
CA VAL A 218 9.98 -17.31 5.80
C VAL A 218 9.97 -18.52 4.88
N THR A 219 11.01 -18.70 4.11
CA THR A 219 11.20 -19.89 3.26
C THR A 219 12.22 -20.82 3.91
N ILE A 220 11.80 -22.03 4.23
CA ILE A 220 12.60 -23.08 4.84
C ILE A 220 12.63 -24.27 3.87
N ASN A 221 13.81 -24.67 3.41
CA ASN A 221 13.96 -25.75 2.43
C ASN A 221 13.05 -25.57 1.20
N ARG A 222 13.00 -24.35 0.66
CA ARG A 222 12.14 -23.95 -0.50
C ARG A 222 10.63 -24.02 -0.24
N LYS A 223 10.20 -24.12 1.01
CA LYS A 223 8.76 -24.12 1.38
C LYS A 223 8.45 -22.87 2.18
N PRO A 224 7.40 -22.11 1.82
CA PRO A 224 6.96 -20.97 2.60
C PRO A 224 6.35 -21.44 3.93
N VAL A 225 6.69 -20.75 5.00
CA VAL A 225 6.14 -20.95 6.34
C VAL A 225 5.68 -19.59 6.86
N LEU A 226 4.44 -19.50 7.28
CA LEU A 226 3.90 -18.30 7.91
C LEU A 226 4.25 -18.31 9.40
N MET A 227 5.21 -17.47 9.77
CA MET A 227 5.56 -17.22 11.17
C MET A 227 4.58 -16.22 11.79
N MET A 228 4.35 -16.30 13.10
CA MET A 228 3.47 -15.41 13.85
C MET A 228 4.04 -15.12 15.24
N ALA A 229 4.03 -13.85 15.63
CA ALA A 229 4.33 -13.44 17.00
C ALA A 229 3.17 -12.62 17.57
N GLU A 230 2.73 -12.92 18.80
CA GLU A 230 1.73 -12.13 19.51
C GLU A 230 2.40 -11.05 20.35
N PHE A 231 1.78 -9.88 20.44
CA PHE A 231 2.16 -8.76 21.31
C PHE A 231 0.92 -8.03 21.78
N ARG A 232 1.08 -7.08 22.67
CA ARG A 232 -0.02 -6.28 23.20
C ARG A 232 0.27 -4.80 23.03
N LEU A 233 -0.78 -4.03 22.83
CA LEU A 233 -0.74 -2.59 23.02
C LEU A 233 -1.47 -2.22 24.32
N SER A 234 -0.98 -1.20 25.00
CA SER A 234 -1.54 -0.68 26.25
C SER A 234 -1.51 0.85 26.23
N ASP A 235 -2.52 1.47 26.83
CA ASP A 235 -2.58 2.93 27.05
C ASP A 235 -1.71 3.38 28.22
N ASN A 236 -1.25 2.45 29.04
CA ASN A 236 -0.37 2.74 30.17
C ASN A 236 1.09 2.64 29.73
N GLU A 237 1.85 3.69 29.96
CA GLU A 237 3.31 3.69 29.88
C GLU A 237 3.94 2.74 30.93
#